data_76aee850fc00e1a14404b918b1897cc2
#
_entry.id   76aee850fc00e1a14404b918b1897cc2
#
_cell.length_a   1.000
_cell.length_b   1.000
_cell.length_c   1.000
_cell.angle_alpha   90.00
_cell.angle_beta   90.00
_cell.angle_gamma   90.00
#
_symmetry.space_group_name_H-M   'P 1'
#
loop_
_entity.id
_entity.type
_entity.pdbx_description
1 polymer ?
#
loop_
_entity_poly.entity_id
_entity_poly.type
_entity_poly.pdbx_seq_one_letter_code
_entity_poly.pdbx_strand_id
1 'polypeptide(L)'
;MRAGKHVVLYVEDDADYQDMVREILEAADFEMVAASSAEEGIRAWDTEKPDLVIVDLMMEEVDAGTSLITDLRARGCDVPIYMLSSVGDDLAMSMDYGALGLAGVFQKPIDGRSLITILKARLD
;
A
#
# COMPACT_ATOMS: atom_id res chain seq x y z
N MET A 1 1.38 -15.72 1.42
CA MET A 1 0.27 -15.98 2.38
C MET A 1 0.83 -16.48 3.68
N ARG A 2 0.16 -16.15 4.76
CA ARG A 2 0.60 -16.52 6.09
C ARG A 2 -0.58 -17.08 6.87
N ALA A 3 -0.48 -18.30 7.36
CA ALA A 3 -1.56 -18.98 8.09
C ALA A 3 -2.88 -18.99 7.32
N GLY A 4 -2.82 -19.14 6.00
CA GLY A 4 -4.00 -19.13 5.14
C GLY A 4 -4.57 -17.76 4.82
N LYS A 5 -3.91 -16.69 5.26
CA LYS A 5 -4.35 -15.32 5.00
C LYS A 5 -3.40 -14.62 4.05
N HIS A 6 -3.93 -13.76 3.19
CA HIS A 6 -3.10 -12.89 2.37
C HIS A 6 -2.48 -11.81 3.24
N VAL A 7 -1.22 -11.48 2.97
CA VAL A 7 -0.47 -10.48 3.72
C VAL A 7 -0.40 -9.19 2.91
N VAL A 8 -0.82 -8.09 3.51
CA VAL A 8 -0.80 -6.75 2.91
C VAL A 8 0.23 -5.91 3.64
N LEU A 9 1.19 -5.38 2.89
CA LEU A 9 2.14 -4.41 3.43
C LEU A 9 1.55 -3.01 3.21
N TYR A 10 1.38 -2.27 4.29
CA TYR A 10 0.87 -0.89 4.23
C TYR A 10 1.94 0.07 4.73
N VAL A 11 2.42 0.93 3.84
CA VAL A 11 3.46 1.92 4.17
C VAL A 11 2.79 3.27 4.38
N GLU A 12 2.80 3.74 5.63
CA GLU A 12 2.10 4.93 6.07
C GLU A 12 2.77 5.46 7.32
N ASP A 13 3.07 6.75 7.38
CA ASP A 13 3.70 7.35 8.56
C ASP A 13 2.71 7.79 9.63
N ASP A 14 1.41 7.82 9.34
CA ASP A 14 0.36 8.19 10.29
C ASP A 14 -0.11 6.95 11.03
N ALA A 15 0.18 6.87 12.33
CA ALA A 15 -0.16 5.71 13.15
C ALA A 15 -1.68 5.49 13.26
N ASP A 16 -2.46 6.56 13.28
CA ASP A 16 -3.92 6.44 13.34
C ASP A 16 -4.48 5.80 12.08
N TYR A 17 -3.94 6.17 10.92
CA TYR A 17 -4.33 5.55 9.66
C TYR A 17 -3.91 4.09 9.61
N GLN A 18 -2.72 3.77 10.12
CA GLN A 18 -2.26 2.38 10.20
C GLN A 18 -3.24 1.54 11.02
N ASP A 19 -3.67 2.05 12.19
CA ASP A 19 -4.59 1.33 13.06
C ASP A 19 -5.95 1.13 12.38
N MET A 20 -6.45 2.16 11.72
CA MET A 20 -7.74 2.09 11.02
C MET A 20 -7.72 1.06 9.91
N VAL A 21 -6.68 1.07 9.07
CA VAL A 21 -6.56 0.14 7.96
C VAL A 21 -6.35 -1.27 8.47
N ARG A 22 -5.60 -1.44 9.56
CA ARG A 22 -5.40 -2.75 10.17
C ARG A 22 -6.74 -3.35 10.61
N GLU A 23 -7.60 -2.56 11.26
CA GLU A 23 -8.92 -3.05 11.66
C GLU A 23 -9.74 -3.51 10.45
N ILE A 24 -9.73 -2.72 9.39
CA ILE A 24 -10.46 -3.04 8.16
C ILE A 24 -9.96 -4.36 7.57
N LEU A 25 -8.65 -4.49 7.43
CA LEU A 25 -8.05 -5.66 6.80
C LEU A 25 -8.21 -6.91 7.65
N GLU A 26 -7.97 -6.82 8.96
CA GLU A 26 -8.08 -7.99 9.83
C GLU A 26 -9.51 -8.49 9.96
N ALA A 27 -10.48 -7.58 9.93
CA ALA A 27 -11.89 -7.97 9.93
C ALA A 27 -12.27 -8.76 8.68
N ALA A 28 -11.52 -8.62 7.60
CA ALA A 28 -11.76 -9.32 6.33
C ALA A 28 -10.80 -10.49 6.12
N ASP A 29 -10.14 -10.95 7.17
CA ASP A 29 -9.20 -12.07 7.16
C ASP A 29 -7.91 -11.83 6.37
N PHE A 30 -7.49 -10.58 6.26
CA PHE A 30 -6.14 -10.25 5.79
C PHE A 30 -5.21 -10.05 6.99
N GLU A 31 -3.92 -10.29 6.79
CA GLU A 31 -2.91 -9.90 7.76
C GLU A 31 -2.23 -8.63 7.25
N MET A 32 -2.06 -7.64 8.12
CA MET A 32 -1.40 -6.39 7.75
C MET A 32 -0.03 -6.29 8.41
N VAL A 33 0.96 -5.93 7.59
CA VAL A 33 2.29 -5.54 8.07
C VAL A 33 2.41 -4.04 7.85
N ALA A 34 2.73 -3.30 8.89
CA ALA A 34 2.84 -1.84 8.81
C ALA A 34 4.30 -1.42 8.70
N ALA A 35 4.56 -0.40 7.89
CA ALA A 35 5.85 0.26 7.81
C ALA A 35 5.60 1.77 7.87
N SER A 36 6.44 2.49 8.60
CA SER A 36 6.25 3.93 8.85
C SER A 36 7.10 4.81 7.95
N SER A 37 7.91 4.21 7.10
CA SER A 37 8.79 4.94 6.18
C SER A 37 9.08 4.08 4.96
N ALA A 38 9.64 4.70 3.91
CA ALA A 38 10.08 3.97 2.72
C ALA A 38 11.13 2.93 3.06
N GLU A 39 12.07 3.27 3.93
CA GLU A 39 13.14 2.36 4.35
C GLU A 39 12.57 1.13 5.06
N GLU A 40 11.63 1.34 5.99
CA GLU A 40 10.96 0.23 6.66
C GLU A 40 10.14 -0.60 5.67
N GLY A 41 9.53 0.05 4.69
CA GLY A 41 8.77 -0.64 3.65
C GLY A 41 9.63 -1.60 2.85
N ILE A 42 10.83 -1.19 2.49
CA ILE A 42 11.76 -2.05 1.76
C ILE A 42 12.18 -3.24 2.62
N ARG A 43 12.49 -3.01 3.89
CA ARG A 43 12.84 -4.09 4.81
C ARG A 43 11.70 -5.08 4.98
N ALA A 44 10.48 -4.58 5.11
CA ALA A 44 9.30 -5.43 5.24
C ALA A 44 9.07 -6.25 3.98
N TRP A 45 9.28 -5.68 2.80
CA TRP A 45 9.20 -6.43 1.55
C TRP A 45 10.16 -7.62 1.57
N ASP A 46 11.41 -7.39 1.98
CA ASP A 46 12.42 -8.45 1.98
C ASP A 46 12.13 -9.54 3.03
N THR A 47 11.60 -9.16 4.20
CA THR A 47 11.44 -10.11 5.32
C THR A 47 10.05 -10.74 5.37
N GLU A 48 9.00 -9.99 5.05
CA GLU A 48 7.62 -10.46 5.22
C GLU A 48 7.00 -11.01 3.94
N LYS A 49 7.56 -10.69 2.80
CA LYS A 49 7.11 -11.16 1.48
C LYS A 49 5.60 -11.04 1.32
N PRO A 50 5.07 -9.80 1.33
CA PRO A 50 3.62 -9.59 1.25
C PRO A 50 3.06 -10.00 -0.11
N ASP A 51 1.76 -10.24 -0.13
CA ASP A 51 1.02 -10.58 -1.35
C ASP A 51 0.54 -9.34 -2.10
N LEU A 52 0.52 -8.19 -1.42
CA LEU A 52 0.05 -6.92 -1.98
C LEU A 52 0.65 -5.78 -1.16
N VAL A 53 0.90 -4.64 -1.80
CA VAL A 53 1.48 -3.47 -1.14
C VAL A 53 0.57 -2.27 -1.35
N ILE A 54 0.34 -1.49 -0.29
CA ILE A 54 -0.34 -0.20 -0.35
C ILE A 54 0.64 0.85 0.16
N VAL A 55 0.89 1.89 -0.63
CA VAL A 55 1.85 2.95 -0.30
C VAL A 55 1.13 4.29 -0.23
N ASP A 56 1.28 4.99 0.91
CA ASP A 56 0.78 6.36 1.03
C ASP A 56 1.64 7.28 0.17
N LEU A 57 0.99 8.06 -0.69
CA LEU A 57 1.68 9.01 -1.56
C LEU A 57 2.39 10.10 -0.77
N MET A 58 1.76 10.57 0.30
CA MET A 58 2.27 11.69 1.10
C MET A 58 2.81 11.19 2.43
N MET A 59 4.09 10.88 2.47
CA MET A 59 4.82 10.59 3.70
C MET A 59 5.71 11.77 4.06
N GLU A 60 6.65 11.57 4.98
CA GLU A 60 7.52 12.66 5.48
C GLU A 60 8.18 13.44 4.36
N GLU A 61 8.58 12.77 3.29
CA GLU A 61 9.17 13.40 2.11
C GLU A 61 8.16 13.37 0.97
N VAL A 62 8.11 14.44 0.18
CA VAL A 62 7.08 14.64 -0.84
C VAL A 62 7.04 13.50 -1.86
N ASP A 63 8.20 12.97 -2.23
CA ASP A 63 8.30 11.93 -3.25
C ASP A 63 8.67 10.54 -2.68
N ALA A 64 8.58 10.37 -1.36
CA ALA A 64 8.97 9.10 -0.72
C ALA A 64 8.15 7.92 -1.23
N GLY A 65 6.84 8.13 -1.44
CA GLY A 65 5.96 7.06 -1.92
C GLY A 65 6.33 6.59 -3.32
N THR A 66 6.61 7.52 -4.24
CA THR A 66 6.98 7.17 -5.61
C THR A 66 8.37 6.55 -5.69
N SER A 67 9.31 7.05 -4.91
CA SER A 67 10.65 6.46 -4.83
C SER A 67 10.61 5.04 -4.30
N LEU A 68 9.77 4.79 -3.30
CA LEU A 68 9.59 3.46 -2.73
C LEU A 68 9.06 2.48 -3.79
N ILE A 69 8.07 2.90 -4.58
CA ILE A 69 7.50 2.04 -5.62
C ILE A 69 8.57 1.68 -6.63
N THR A 70 9.36 2.64 -7.07
CA THR A 70 10.45 2.41 -8.01
C THR A 70 11.47 1.42 -7.43
N ASP A 71 11.85 1.62 -6.17
CA ASP A 71 12.81 0.72 -5.51
C ASP A 71 12.27 -0.69 -5.37
N LEU A 72 10.99 -0.84 -5.01
CA LEU A 72 10.37 -2.15 -4.89
C LEU A 72 10.38 -2.89 -6.24
N ARG A 73 10.03 -2.21 -7.32
CA ARG A 73 10.05 -2.82 -8.65
C ARG A 73 11.46 -3.24 -9.04
N ALA A 74 12.46 -2.41 -8.73
CA ALA A 74 13.87 -2.72 -9.01
C ALA A 74 14.35 -3.95 -8.23
N ARG A 75 13.74 -4.23 -7.08
CA ARG A 75 14.08 -5.39 -6.24
C ARG A 75 13.31 -6.66 -6.62
N GLY A 76 12.56 -6.60 -7.71
CA GLY A 76 11.81 -7.76 -8.19
C GLY A 76 10.41 -7.90 -7.60
N CYS A 77 9.88 -6.82 -7.02
CA CYS A 77 8.50 -6.84 -6.53
C CYS A 77 7.54 -7.00 -7.70
N ASP A 78 6.86 -8.12 -7.75
CA ASP A 78 5.92 -8.44 -8.81
C ASP A 78 4.47 -8.50 -8.32
N VAL A 79 4.24 -8.24 -7.02
CA VAL A 79 2.90 -8.23 -6.46
C VAL A 79 2.20 -6.90 -6.78
N PRO A 80 0.84 -6.87 -6.71
CA PRO A 80 0.11 -5.63 -6.94
C PRO A 80 0.52 -4.54 -5.95
N ILE A 81 0.74 -3.33 -6.46
CA ILE A 81 1.01 -2.16 -5.63
C ILE A 81 -0.09 -1.14 -5.87
N TYR A 82 -0.74 -0.73 -4.80
CA TYR A 82 -1.73 0.34 -4.81
C TYR A 82 -1.16 1.57 -4.12
N MET A 83 -1.62 2.73 -4.56
CA MET A 83 -1.23 4.00 -3.95
C MET A 83 -2.42 4.59 -3.23
N LEU A 84 -2.16 5.25 -2.09
CA LEU A 84 -3.17 5.96 -1.32
C LEU A 84 -2.87 7.46 -1.41
N SER A 85 -3.85 8.25 -1.84
CA SER A 85 -3.68 9.70 -1.98
C SER A 85 -4.81 10.46 -1.30
N SER A 86 -4.54 11.73 -0.98
CA SER A 86 -5.56 12.61 -0.42
C SER A 86 -6.35 13.29 -1.53
N VAL A 87 -7.63 13.58 -1.26
CA VAL A 87 -8.46 14.34 -2.19
C VAL A 87 -7.83 15.72 -2.42
N GLY A 88 -7.68 16.11 -3.68
CA GLY A 88 -7.08 17.39 -4.04
C GLY A 88 -5.55 17.36 -4.08
N ASP A 89 -4.97 16.18 -4.04
CA ASP A 89 -3.52 16.01 -4.11
C ASP A 89 -3.06 16.26 -5.56
N ASP A 90 -2.41 17.41 -5.79
CA ASP A 90 -1.96 17.78 -7.13
C ASP A 90 -0.92 16.84 -7.68
N LEU A 91 -0.09 16.28 -6.81
CA LEU A 91 0.94 15.33 -7.22
C LEU A 91 0.30 14.06 -7.79
N ALA A 92 -0.76 13.56 -7.16
CA ALA A 92 -1.47 12.40 -7.66
C ALA A 92 -2.08 12.62 -9.04
N MET A 93 -2.54 13.83 -9.31
CA MET A 93 -3.16 14.16 -10.60
C MET A 93 -2.15 14.26 -11.74
N SER A 94 -0.89 14.54 -11.43
CA SER A 94 0.14 14.71 -12.45
C SER A 94 0.99 13.46 -12.69
N MET A 95 0.73 12.38 -11.94
CA MET A 95 1.51 11.14 -12.04
C MET A 95 1.03 10.24 -13.16
N ASP A 96 1.99 9.57 -13.79
CA ASP A 96 1.68 8.50 -14.73
C ASP A 96 1.69 7.16 -13.97
N TYR A 97 0.50 6.73 -13.56
CA TYR A 97 0.37 5.49 -12.79
C TYR A 97 0.78 4.26 -13.61
N GLY A 98 0.59 4.30 -14.91
CA GLY A 98 1.02 3.21 -15.78
C GLY A 98 2.51 3.04 -15.79
N ALA A 99 3.26 4.15 -15.80
CA ALA A 99 4.72 4.12 -15.76
C ALA A 99 5.25 3.55 -14.46
N LEU A 100 4.50 3.74 -13.35
CA LEU A 100 4.87 3.19 -12.05
C LEU A 100 4.44 1.73 -11.87
N GLY A 101 3.64 1.20 -12.77
CA GLY A 101 3.15 -0.17 -12.68
C GLY A 101 2.16 -0.39 -11.56
N LEU A 102 1.37 0.61 -11.23
CA LEU A 102 0.39 0.53 -10.14
C LEU A 102 -0.85 -0.25 -10.57
N ALA A 103 -1.39 -1.04 -9.63
CA ALA A 103 -2.65 -1.74 -9.85
C ALA A 103 -3.85 -0.81 -9.69
N GLY A 104 -3.69 0.27 -8.92
CA GLY A 104 -4.75 1.25 -8.74
C GLY A 104 -4.39 2.28 -7.69
N VAL A 105 -5.33 3.19 -7.44
CA VAL A 105 -5.17 4.27 -6.48
C VAL A 105 -6.42 4.35 -5.61
N PHE A 106 -6.24 4.41 -4.30
CA PHE A 106 -7.30 4.70 -3.34
C PHE A 106 -7.17 6.14 -2.87
N GLN A 107 -8.29 6.76 -2.53
CA GLN A 107 -8.29 8.13 -2.00
C GLN A 107 -8.68 8.13 -0.52
N LYS A 108 -8.07 9.05 0.24
CA LYS A 108 -8.47 9.31 1.62
C LYS A 108 -9.69 10.23 1.62
N PRO A 109 -10.63 10.03 2.53
CA PRO A 109 -10.70 8.96 3.52
C PRO A 109 -11.03 7.61 2.87
N ILE A 110 -10.41 6.55 3.38
CA ILE A 110 -10.60 5.21 2.83
C ILE A 110 -12.02 4.72 3.12
N ASP A 111 -12.68 4.21 2.06
CA ASP A 111 -13.91 3.45 2.23
C ASP A 111 -13.52 1.98 2.42
N GLY A 112 -13.69 1.47 3.64
CA GLY A 112 -13.27 0.12 3.97
C GLY A 112 -13.93 -0.95 3.12
N ARG A 113 -15.21 -0.78 2.79
CA ARG A 113 -15.93 -1.74 1.95
C ARG A 113 -15.33 -1.81 0.55
N SER A 114 -15.06 -0.64 -0.06
CA SER A 114 -14.45 -0.57 -1.39
C SER A 114 -13.06 -1.17 -1.37
N LEU A 115 -12.28 -0.87 -0.33
CA LEU A 115 -10.93 -1.41 -0.18
C LEU A 115 -10.96 -2.93 -0.19
N ILE A 116 -11.79 -3.53 0.65
CA ILE A 116 -11.87 -4.98 0.77
C ILE A 116 -12.36 -5.63 -0.52
N THR A 117 -13.37 -5.04 -1.16
CA THR A 117 -13.90 -5.56 -2.41
C THR A 117 -12.80 -5.62 -3.48
N ILE A 118 -12.03 -4.55 -3.62
CA ILE A 118 -10.96 -4.47 -4.61
C ILE A 118 -9.84 -5.45 -4.29
N LEU A 119 -9.42 -5.53 -3.02
CA LEU A 119 -8.33 -6.43 -2.64
C LEU A 119 -8.71 -7.89 -2.81
N LYS A 120 -9.94 -8.27 -2.47
CA LYS A 120 -10.39 -9.64 -2.66
C LYS A 120 -10.46 -10.01 -4.15
N ALA A 121 -10.94 -9.11 -4.97
CA ALA A 121 -10.98 -9.36 -6.41
C ALA A 121 -9.57 -9.51 -7.00
N ARG A 122 -8.60 -8.82 -6.44
CA ARG A 122 -7.23 -8.86 -6.94
C ARG A 122 -6.47 -10.10 -6.47
N LEU A 123 -6.70 -10.54 -5.23
CA LEU A 123 -5.94 -11.62 -4.61
C LEU A 123 -6.63 -12.99 -4.70
N ASP A 124 -7.94 -12.98 -4.80
CA ASP A 124 -8.72 -14.20 -4.98
C ASP A 124 -9.02 -14.41 -6.44
#